data_d99bbc4c6435faa3515b8eddb7e76ae0
#
_entry.id   d99bbc4c6435faa3515b8eddb7e76ae0
#
_cell.length_a   1.000
_cell.length_b   1.000
_cell.length_c   1.000
_cell.angle_alpha   90.00
_cell.angle_beta   90.00
_cell.angle_gamma   90.00
#
_symmetry.space_group_name_H-M   'P 1'
#
loop_
_entity.id
_entity.type
_entity.pdbx_description
1 polymer ?
#
loop_
_entity_poly.entity_id
_entity_poly.type
_entity_poly.pdbx_seq_one_letter_code
_entity_poly.pdbx_strand_id
1 'polypeptide(L)'
;MKEQVVLKNINDFENKSLLIVDDDNPFRERLARAMEKKGFEVTQAESVQKGVDSVKAKKPGFAVVDLRLGDGNGLEVVKEIQNSNNE
;
A
#
# COMPACT_ATOMS: atom_id res chain seq x y z
N MET A 1 -7.95 15.34 -8.33
CA MET A 1 -7.34 15.00 -7.01
C MET A 1 -7.52 13.51 -6.75
N LYS A 2 -6.46 12.86 -6.35
CA LYS A 2 -6.52 11.41 -6.08
C LYS A 2 -7.15 11.16 -4.72
N GLU A 3 -8.01 10.15 -4.66
CA GLU A 3 -8.52 9.65 -3.40
C GLU A 3 -7.58 8.55 -2.91
N GLN A 4 -6.89 8.81 -1.83
CA GLN A 4 -5.94 7.86 -1.26
C GLN A 4 -6.26 7.60 0.20
N VAL A 5 -5.97 6.38 0.62
CA VAL A 5 -6.05 6.00 2.02
C VAL A 5 -4.64 5.70 2.51
N VAL A 6 -4.28 6.27 3.65
CA VAL A 6 -3.00 6.01 4.30
C VAL A 6 -3.28 5.20 5.56
N LEU A 7 -2.67 4.03 5.64
CA LEU A 7 -2.87 3.09 6.75
C LEU A 7 -1.56 2.86 7.49
N LYS A 8 -1.66 2.70 8.79
CA LYS A 8 -0.54 2.37 9.66
C LYS A 8 -0.93 1.20 10.57
N ASN A 9 -0.04 0.24 10.67
CA ASN A 9 -0.22 -0.85 11.63
C ASN A 9 0.24 -0.37 13.01
N ILE A 10 -0.71 0.05 13.84
CA ILE A 10 -0.42 0.60 15.16
C ILE A 10 0.13 -0.43 16.14
N ASN A 11 0.04 -1.71 15.80
CA ASN A 11 0.52 -2.80 16.67
C ASN A 11 1.99 -3.15 16.41
N ASP A 12 2.61 -2.53 15.40
CA ASP A 12 4.01 -2.84 15.05
C ASP A 12 4.71 -1.57 14.56
N PHE A 13 5.17 -0.76 15.50
CA PHE A 13 5.81 0.51 15.19
C PHE A 13 7.19 0.35 14.55
N GLU A 14 7.80 -0.83 14.69
CA GLU A 14 9.13 -1.07 14.13
C GLU A 14 9.08 -1.59 12.70
N ASN A 15 7.91 -1.98 12.23
CA ASN A 15 7.75 -2.47 10.86
C ASN A 15 7.78 -1.29 9.89
N LYS A 16 8.88 -1.17 9.15
CA LYS A 16 9.08 -0.08 8.20
C LYS A 16 8.65 -0.44 6.79
N SER A 17 7.97 -1.57 6.60
CA SER A 17 7.49 -1.94 5.28
C SER A 17 6.31 -1.06 4.87
N LEU A 18 6.37 -0.55 3.64
CA LEU A 18 5.35 0.34 3.09
C LEU A 18 4.89 -0.20 1.74
N LEU A 19 3.59 -0.42 1.62
CA LEU A 19 2.99 -0.80 0.35
C LEU A 19 2.36 0.45 -0.27
N ILE A 20 2.70 0.73 -1.53
CA ILE A 20 2.08 1.82 -2.29
C ILE A 20 1.32 1.21 -3.45
N VAL A 21 0.01 1.41 -3.49
CA VAL A 21 -0.88 0.90 -4.54
C VAL A 21 -1.43 2.08 -5.32
N ASP A 22 -1.02 2.22 -6.58
CA ASP A 22 -1.42 3.34 -7.43
C ASP A 22 -1.12 2.97 -8.89
N ASP A 23 -2.06 3.19 -9.81
CA ASP A 23 -1.86 2.88 -11.22
C ASP A 23 -1.14 4.00 -11.99
N ASP A 24 -0.91 5.14 -11.35
CA ASP A 24 -0.13 6.24 -11.91
C ASP A 24 1.36 5.94 -11.66
N ASN A 25 2.03 5.38 -12.68
CA ASN A 25 3.40 4.93 -12.55
C ASN A 25 4.38 6.05 -12.14
N PRO A 26 4.39 7.22 -12.80
CA PRO A 26 5.32 8.27 -12.40
C PRO A 26 5.11 8.75 -10.96
N PHE A 27 3.86 8.92 -10.56
CA PHE A 27 3.55 9.35 -9.19
C PHE A 27 3.98 8.28 -8.18
N ARG A 28 3.59 7.03 -8.42
CA ARG A 28 3.90 5.92 -7.51
C ARG A 28 5.41 5.78 -7.33
N GLU A 29 6.17 5.82 -8.43
CA GLU A 29 7.62 5.66 -8.39
C GLU A 29 8.31 6.81 -7.67
N ARG A 30 7.81 8.03 -7.87
CA ARG A 30 8.34 9.21 -7.20
C ARG A 30 8.10 9.13 -5.69
N LEU A 31 6.90 8.75 -5.31
CA LEU A 31 6.57 8.59 -3.89
C LEU A 31 7.39 7.47 -3.26
N ALA A 32 7.56 6.36 -3.98
CA ALA A 32 8.38 5.25 -3.49
C ALA A 32 9.81 5.70 -3.19
N ARG A 33 10.43 6.42 -4.12
CA ARG A 33 11.80 6.92 -3.91
C ARG A 33 11.89 7.87 -2.72
N ALA A 34 10.90 8.75 -2.57
CA ALA A 34 10.88 9.69 -1.45
C ALA A 34 10.77 8.95 -0.11
N MET A 35 9.95 7.91 -0.07
CA MET A 35 9.76 7.15 1.17
C MET A 35 10.97 6.25 1.49
N GLU A 36 11.62 5.72 0.46
CA GLU A 36 12.86 4.97 0.67
C GLU A 36 13.95 5.84 1.29
N LYS A 37 14.03 7.10 0.89
CA LYS A 37 14.98 8.04 1.48
C LYS A 37 14.69 8.30 2.95
N LYS A 38 13.46 8.10 3.37
CA LYS A 38 13.05 8.26 4.77
C LYS A 38 13.24 6.97 5.59
N GLY A 39 13.72 5.92 4.96
CA GLY A 39 14.02 4.67 5.64
C GLY A 39 12.96 3.59 5.52
N PHE A 40 11.94 3.80 4.69
CA PHE A 40 10.92 2.77 4.48
C PHE A 40 11.38 1.72 3.48
N GLU A 41 10.95 0.49 3.70
CA GLU A 41 11.13 -0.60 2.75
C GLU A 41 9.87 -0.64 1.89
N VAL A 42 9.96 -0.12 0.66
CA VAL A 42 8.80 0.12 -0.17
C VAL A 42 8.54 -1.03 -1.14
N THR A 43 7.29 -1.47 -1.20
CA THR A 43 6.77 -2.37 -2.23
C THR A 43 5.75 -1.59 -3.03
N GLN A 44 5.82 -1.68 -4.35
CA GLN A 44 4.90 -0.99 -5.25
C GLN A 44 3.96 -1.98 -5.92
N ALA A 45 2.69 -1.58 -6.04
CA ALA A 45 1.68 -2.34 -6.77
C ALA A 45 0.91 -1.39 -7.68
N GLU A 46 0.73 -1.75 -8.94
CA GLU A 46 0.08 -0.90 -9.94
C GLU A 46 -1.40 -1.20 -10.13
N SER A 47 -1.95 -2.17 -9.40
CA SER A 47 -3.33 -2.62 -9.56
C SER A 47 -3.87 -3.16 -8.26
N VAL A 48 -5.21 -3.31 -8.21
CA VAL A 48 -5.88 -3.94 -7.06
C VAL A 48 -5.33 -5.35 -6.85
N GLN A 49 -5.26 -6.13 -7.92
CA GLN A 49 -4.82 -7.53 -7.80
C GLN A 49 -3.40 -7.63 -7.24
N LYS A 50 -2.48 -6.83 -7.76
CA LYS A 50 -1.10 -6.83 -7.28
C LYS A 50 -1.02 -6.34 -5.84
N GLY A 51 -1.86 -5.36 -5.47
CA GLY A 51 -1.93 -4.88 -4.10
C GLY A 51 -2.38 -5.97 -3.14
N VAL A 52 -3.45 -6.67 -3.49
CA VAL A 52 -3.97 -7.79 -2.67
C VAL A 52 -2.91 -8.89 -2.55
N ASP A 53 -2.28 -9.25 -3.67
CA ASP A 53 -1.25 -10.29 -3.66
C ASP A 53 -0.08 -9.91 -2.76
N SER A 54 0.33 -8.63 -2.79
CA SER A 54 1.41 -8.13 -1.93
C SER A 54 1.06 -8.25 -0.45
N VAL A 55 -0.18 -7.89 -0.09
CA VAL A 55 -0.63 -7.99 1.30
C VAL A 55 -0.64 -9.45 1.77
N LYS A 56 -1.10 -10.36 0.91
CA LYS A 56 -1.13 -11.79 1.24
C LYS A 56 0.26 -12.36 1.41
N ALA A 57 1.23 -11.88 0.63
CA ALA A 57 2.60 -12.34 0.71
C ALA A 57 3.29 -11.81 1.98
N LYS A 58 3.04 -10.56 2.31
CA LYS A 58 3.63 -9.95 3.51
C LYS A 58 2.76 -8.78 3.94
N LYS A 59 2.29 -8.83 5.17
CA LYS A 59 1.50 -7.77 5.78
C LYS A 59 2.34 -6.51 5.93
N PRO A 60 1.92 -5.38 5.34
CA PRO A 60 2.71 -4.14 5.46
C PRO A 60 2.49 -3.45 6.79
N GLY A 61 3.52 -2.71 7.24
CA GLY A 61 3.40 -1.85 8.42
C GLY A 61 2.66 -0.56 8.08
N PHE A 62 2.82 -0.10 6.83
CA PHE A 62 2.17 1.12 6.32
C PHE A 62 1.66 0.85 4.92
N ALA A 63 0.61 1.55 4.52
CA ALA A 63 0.12 1.47 3.15
C ALA A 63 -0.44 2.80 2.69
N VAL A 64 -0.19 3.12 1.42
CA VAL A 64 -0.83 4.24 0.73
C VAL A 64 -1.56 3.62 -0.46
N VAL A 65 -2.88 3.72 -0.47
CA VAL A 65 -3.71 3.03 -1.45
C VAL A 65 -4.60 4.03 -2.19
N ASP A 66 -4.43 4.11 -3.52
CA ASP A 66 -5.34 4.85 -4.38
C ASP A 66 -6.65 4.08 -4.47
N LEU A 67 -7.77 4.74 -4.21
CA LEU A 67 -9.07 4.09 -4.23
C LEU A 67 -9.62 3.90 -5.63
N ARG A 68 -9.11 4.64 -6.63
CA ARG A 68 -9.59 4.56 -8.02
C ARG A 68 -8.52 3.95 -8.90
N LEU A 69 -8.62 2.65 -9.11
CA LEU A 69 -7.66 1.90 -9.91
C LEU A 69 -8.33 1.37 -11.16
N GLY A 70 -7.53 1.11 -12.21
CA GLY A 70 -8.04 0.67 -13.50
C GLY A 70 -8.78 -0.66 -13.45
N ASP A 71 -8.38 -1.56 -12.53
CA ASP A 71 -8.98 -2.90 -12.39
C ASP A 71 -9.95 -3.01 -11.23
N GLY A 72 -10.31 -1.88 -10.58
CA GLY A 72 -11.28 -1.95 -9.50
C GLY A 72 -11.08 -0.87 -8.44
N ASN A 73 -11.59 -1.15 -7.26
CA ASN A 73 -11.58 -0.23 -6.15
C ASN A 73 -10.49 -0.62 -5.14
N GLY A 74 -9.63 0.34 -4.81
CA GLY A 74 -8.56 0.14 -3.83
C GLY A 74 -9.04 -0.27 -2.44
N LEU A 75 -10.34 -0.10 -2.13
CA LEU A 75 -10.89 -0.59 -0.87
C LEU A 75 -10.72 -2.11 -0.70
N GLU A 76 -10.60 -2.85 -1.80
CA GLU A 76 -10.35 -4.29 -1.69
C GLU A 76 -8.98 -4.56 -1.08
N VAL A 77 -7.99 -3.72 -1.41
CA VAL A 77 -6.65 -3.80 -0.80
C VAL A 77 -6.74 -3.44 0.69
N VAL A 78 -7.47 -2.37 1.00
CA VAL A 78 -7.68 -1.94 2.38
C VAL A 78 -8.32 -3.04 3.22
N LYS A 79 -9.34 -3.71 2.68
CA LYS A 79 -10.02 -4.81 3.36
C LYS A 79 -9.06 -5.97 3.62
N GLU A 80 -8.21 -6.29 2.65
CA GLU A 80 -7.23 -7.36 2.81
C GLU A 80 -6.25 -7.03 3.94
N ILE A 81 -5.80 -5.78 4.03
CA ILE A 81 -4.91 -5.32 5.10
C ILE A 81 -5.61 -5.45 6.46
N GLN A 82 -6.87 -5.00 6.54
CA GLN A 82 -7.63 -5.06 7.78
C GLN A 82 -7.87 -6.51 8.22
N ASN A 83 -8.18 -7.39 7.29
CA ASN A 83 -8.39 -8.81 7.59
C ASN A 83 -7.12 -9.46 8.14
N SER A 84 -5.95 -9.12 7.59
CA SER A 84 -4.70 -9.67 8.07
C SER A 84 -4.32 -9.11 9.45
N ASN A 85 -4.85 -7.94 9.83
CA ASN A 85 -4.62 -7.36 11.15
C ASN A 85 -5.46 -7.99 12.26
N ASN A 86 -6.51 -8.72 11.88
CA ASN A 86 -7.45 -9.30 12.85
C ASN A 86 -7.11 -10.73 13.28
N GLU A 87 -5.99 -11.25 12.87
CA GLU A 87 -5.54 -12.60 13.23
C GLU A 87 -4.83 -12.68 14.58
#